data_59b3b48bc77210f497cf36946c958bf8
#
_entry.id   59b3b48bc77210f497cf36946c958bf8
#
_cell.length_a   1.000
_cell.length_b   1.000
_cell.length_c   1.000
_cell.angle_alpha   90.00
_cell.angle_beta   90.00
_cell.angle_gamma   90.00
#
_symmetry.space_group_name_H-M   'P 1'
#
loop_
_entity.id
_entity.type
_entity.pdbx_description
1 polymer ?
#
loop_
_entity_poly.entity_id
_entity_poly.type
_entity_poly.pdbx_seq_one_letter_code
_entity_poly.pdbx_strand_id
1 'polypeptide(L)'
;RKIRPNFVVHGDDWKVGPGRTLRKNVIKVLSEYGGKLIEIPYTKGVSSGAYVDSQRIISTTPDIRRSTLLRLINSKSIVRIIETHSPLSAIIAEKAFLQKGEKKKSFDGFWSSSLTYSTVMGKPDTESLEISQRLSYVNDIFEVTTKPLIFDADTGGKIDHFAMKIKSMDRLGISAVIIEDKTGLKKNSLLKDTSKQIQEDKNKFSEKISAGQKGKISDEFMIIARIESLILGKGMNDAIERAKKYVEAGANGIMIHSKKDNPKEIFEFAKKFRSNFKDIPLVSVPTSYNRVNEDDLSKNGFNVVIYANQLLRASYPAMQNVINKILKYGRSKEVDKELISIKKILELIPGTK
;
A
#
# COMPACT_ATOMS: atom_id res chain seq x y z
N ARG A 1 -20.64 -37.45 6.51
CA ARG A 1 -21.18 -38.77 6.11
C ARG A 1 -20.45 -39.38 4.92
N LYS A 2 -20.00 -38.65 3.91
CA LYS A 2 -19.27 -39.19 2.74
C LYS A 2 -17.92 -39.82 3.08
N ILE A 3 -17.16 -39.23 4.04
CA ILE A 3 -15.77 -39.62 4.35
C ILE A 3 -15.71 -40.73 5.40
N ARG A 4 -16.68 -40.84 6.33
CA ARG A 4 -16.72 -41.78 7.46
C ARG A 4 -15.39 -41.98 8.18
N PRO A 5 -14.79 -40.93 8.76
CA PRO A 5 -13.50 -41.03 9.43
C PRO A 5 -13.61 -41.87 10.71
N ASN A 6 -12.62 -42.69 11.01
CA ASN A 6 -12.55 -43.45 12.26
C ASN A 6 -12.41 -42.53 13.49
N PHE A 7 -11.72 -41.40 13.32
CA PHE A 7 -11.53 -40.41 14.36
C PHE A 7 -11.75 -39.01 13.83
N VAL A 8 -12.42 -38.18 14.61
CA VAL A 8 -12.44 -36.74 14.48
C VAL A 8 -11.73 -36.14 15.69
N VAL A 9 -10.73 -35.31 15.45
CA VAL A 9 -9.95 -34.66 16.53
C VAL A 9 -10.29 -33.18 16.53
N HIS A 10 -10.63 -32.62 17.70
CA HIS A 10 -10.95 -31.20 17.86
C HIS A 10 -10.51 -30.71 19.24
N GLY A 11 -10.28 -29.39 19.38
CA GLY A 11 -10.10 -28.77 20.68
C GLY A 11 -11.36 -28.86 21.52
N ASP A 12 -11.24 -28.81 22.83
CA ASP A 12 -12.39 -28.93 23.75
C ASP A 12 -13.17 -27.60 23.96
N ASP A 13 -12.75 -26.53 23.29
CA ASP A 13 -13.36 -25.17 23.31
C ASP A 13 -14.83 -25.16 22.86
N TRP A 14 -15.24 -26.07 22.00
CA TRP A 14 -16.64 -26.19 21.57
C TRP A 14 -17.57 -26.95 22.55
N LYS A 15 -17.07 -27.38 23.70
CA LYS A 15 -17.91 -27.91 24.79
C LYS A 15 -18.88 -26.85 25.36
N VAL A 16 -18.50 -25.59 25.21
CA VAL A 16 -19.24 -24.42 25.66
C VAL A 16 -19.48 -23.42 24.51
N GLY A 17 -20.46 -22.52 24.67
CA GLY A 17 -20.71 -21.48 23.67
C GLY A 17 -21.34 -21.96 22.36
N PRO A 18 -21.16 -21.18 21.25
CA PRO A 18 -21.83 -21.44 19.95
C PRO A 18 -21.47 -22.79 19.29
N GLY A 19 -20.27 -23.32 19.57
CA GLY A 19 -19.80 -24.59 19.03
C GLY A 19 -20.52 -25.84 19.58
N ARG A 20 -21.26 -25.70 20.68
CA ARG A 20 -21.90 -26.82 21.39
C ARG A 20 -22.90 -27.62 20.52
N THR A 21 -23.64 -26.94 19.69
CA THR A 21 -24.59 -27.59 18.77
C THR A 21 -23.87 -28.38 17.68
N LEU A 22 -22.80 -27.83 17.11
CA LEU A 22 -21.97 -28.51 16.12
C LEU A 22 -21.33 -29.77 16.71
N ARG A 23 -20.77 -29.69 17.95
CA ARG A 23 -20.22 -30.83 18.67
C ARG A 23 -21.22 -31.98 18.83
N LYS A 24 -22.46 -31.67 19.24
CA LYS A 24 -23.52 -32.68 19.38
C LYS A 24 -23.82 -33.35 18.03
N ASN A 25 -23.90 -32.59 16.94
CA ASN A 25 -24.13 -33.11 15.61
C ASN A 25 -22.98 -34.02 15.13
N VAL A 26 -21.72 -33.64 15.39
CA VAL A 26 -20.55 -34.45 15.05
C VAL A 26 -20.60 -35.79 15.79
N ILE A 27 -20.85 -35.78 17.11
CA ILE A 27 -20.98 -37.02 17.90
C ILE A 27 -22.08 -37.91 17.35
N LYS A 28 -23.27 -37.35 17.03
CA LYS A 28 -24.39 -38.09 16.46
C LYS A 28 -24.00 -38.76 15.13
N VAL A 29 -23.36 -38.03 14.21
CA VAL A 29 -22.95 -38.58 12.93
C VAL A 29 -21.86 -39.65 13.09
N LEU A 30 -20.90 -39.47 13.98
CA LEU A 30 -19.85 -40.46 14.26
C LEU A 30 -20.45 -41.78 14.80
N SER A 31 -21.45 -41.69 15.69
CA SER A 31 -22.11 -42.88 16.26
C SER A 31 -22.86 -43.72 15.23
N GLU A 32 -23.27 -43.14 14.08
CA GLU A 32 -23.97 -43.88 13.00
C GLU A 32 -23.11 -44.98 12.35
N TYR A 33 -21.76 -44.91 12.47
CA TYR A 33 -20.82 -45.84 11.83
C TYR A 33 -19.63 -46.24 12.71
N GLY A 34 -19.71 -45.99 14.03
CA GLY A 34 -18.67 -46.41 14.99
C GLY A 34 -17.43 -45.48 15.07
N GLY A 35 -17.48 -44.31 14.45
CA GLY A 35 -16.41 -43.32 14.56
C GLY A 35 -16.32 -42.69 15.97
N LYS A 36 -15.18 -42.18 16.35
CA LYS A 36 -14.91 -41.59 17.67
C LYS A 36 -14.47 -40.14 17.58
N LEU A 37 -14.96 -39.31 18.52
CA LEU A 37 -14.49 -37.94 18.73
C LEU A 37 -13.38 -37.97 19.79
N ILE A 38 -12.21 -37.42 19.45
CA ILE A 38 -11.10 -37.20 20.37
C ILE A 38 -11.02 -35.69 20.64
N GLU A 39 -11.19 -35.31 21.89
CA GLU A 39 -11.11 -33.91 22.31
C GLU A 39 -9.81 -33.68 23.07
N ILE A 40 -8.99 -32.77 22.53
CA ILE A 40 -7.72 -32.38 23.14
C ILE A 40 -7.96 -31.12 23.98
N PRO A 41 -7.53 -31.12 25.27
CA PRO A 41 -7.65 -29.93 26.10
C PRO A 41 -7.01 -28.72 25.45
N TYR A 42 -7.73 -27.60 25.44
CA TYR A 42 -7.22 -26.35 24.90
C TYR A 42 -6.14 -25.78 25.81
N THR A 43 -4.95 -25.56 25.31
CA THR A 43 -3.86 -24.95 26.08
C THR A 43 -4.19 -23.47 26.30
N LYS A 44 -4.46 -23.07 27.54
CA LYS A 44 -4.74 -21.66 27.88
C LYS A 44 -3.59 -20.76 27.42
N GLY A 45 -3.92 -19.69 26.68
CA GLY A 45 -2.95 -18.70 26.20
C GLY A 45 -2.27 -19.05 24.87
N VAL A 46 -2.53 -20.23 24.29
CA VAL A 46 -2.04 -20.59 22.95
C VAL A 46 -3.24 -20.94 22.07
N SER A 47 -3.64 -20.05 21.18
CA SER A 47 -4.59 -20.37 20.12
C SER A 47 -3.85 -20.42 18.79
N SER A 48 -4.23 -21.35 17.91
CA SER A 48 -3.72 -21.37 16.54
C SER A 48 -4.02 -20.03 15.82
N GLY A 49 -5.15 -19.41 16.14
CA GLY A 49 -5.49 -18.07 15.67
C GLY A 49 -4.52 -17.00 16.20
N ALA A 50 -4.24 -16.97 17.50
CA ALA A 50 -3.30 -16.01 18.08
C ALA A 50 -1.86 -16.23 17.58
N TYR A 51 -1.43 -17.47 17.37
CA TYR A 51 -0.13 -17.79 16.77
C TYR A 51 -0.06 -17.37 15.30
N VAL A 52 -1.08 -17.69 14.51
CA VAL A 52 -1.19 -17.26 13.10
C VAL A 52 -1.30 -15.73 13.00
N ASP A 53 -2.05 -15.08 13.91
CA ASP A 53 -2.16 -13.62 13.93
C ASP A 53 -0.84 -12.95 14.34
N SER A 54 -0.08 -13.54 15.28
CA SER A 54 1.24 -13.03 15.66
C SER A 54 2.26 -13.17 14.51
N GLN A 55 2.24 -14.26 13.78
CA GLN A 55 3.09 -14.48 12.59
C GLN A 55 2.67 -13.55 11.44
N ARG A 56 1.37 -13.31 11.24
CA ARG A 56 0.86 -12.36 10.23
C ARG A 56 1.17 -10.91 10.56
N ILE A 57 1.33 -10.56 11.83
CA ILE A 57 1.74 -9.21 12.26
C ILE A 57 3.21 -8.95 11.90
N ILE A 58 4.04 -9.99 11.82
CA ILE A 58 5.48 -9.87 11.57
C ILE A 58 5.76 -9.79 10.07
N SER A 59 5.22 -10.70 9.26
CA SER A 59 5.48 -10.72 7.81
C SER A 59 4.47 -11.59 7.06
N THR A 60 4.54 -11.56 5.72
CA THR A 60 3.81 -12.46 4.84
C THR A 60 4.67 -12.82 3.63
N THR A 61 4.30 -13.89 2.91
CA THR A 61 5.04 -14.30 1.72
C THR A 61 4.88 -13.32 0.56
N PRO A 62 5.88 -13.18 -0.33
CA PRO A 62 5.83 -12.25 -1.46
C PRO A 62 4.61 -12.42 -2.36
N ASP A 63 4.20 -13.64 -2.65
CA ASP A 63 3.05 -13.98 -3.49
C ASP A 63 1.71 -13.52 -2.87
N ILE A 64 1.51 -13.75 -1.57
CA ILE A 64 0.33 -13.28 -0.84
C ILE A 64 0.27 -11.74 -0.86
N ARG A 65 1.38 -11.08 -0.53
CA ARG A 65 1.46 -9.61 -0.49
C ARG A 65 1.15 -9.02 -1.86
N ARG A 66 1.76 -9.55 -2.91
CA ARG A 66 1.61 -9.10 -4.29
C ARG A 66 0.16 -9.20 -4.76
N SER A 67 -0.47 -10.36 -4.60
CA SER A 67 -1.84 -10.60 -5.05
C SER A 67 -2.90 -9.82 -4.25
N THR A 68 -2.57 -9.37 -3.03
CA THR A 68 -3.53 -8.72 -2.14
C THR A 68 -4.05 -7.39 -2.69
N LEU A 69 -3.21 -6.57 -3.34
CA LEU A 69 -3.64 -5.28 -3.89
C LEU A 69 -4.73 -5.44 -4.93
N LEU A 70 -4.53 -6.30 -5.91
CA LEU A 70 -5.51 -6.55 -6.98
C LEU A 70 -6.83 -7.08 -6.42
N ARG A 71 -6.77 -8.00 -5.44
CA ARG A 71 -7.98 -8.50 -4.75
C ARG A 71 -8.72 -7.39 -4.00
N LEU A 72 -8.01 -6.48 -3.35
CA LEU A 72 -8.62 -5.33 -2.66
C LEU A 72 -9.28 -4.37 -3.65
N ILE A 73 -8.63 -4.06 -4.78
CA ILE A 73 -9.19 -3.21 -5.84
C ILE A 73 -10.49 -3.80 -6.39
N ASN A 74 -10.53 -5.11 -6.59
CA ASN A 74 -11.71 -5.81 -7.12
C ASN A 74 -12.85 -5.96 -6.10
N SER A 75 -12.55 -5.88 -4.79
CA SER A 75 -13.54 -6.13 -3.73
C SER A 75 -14.02 -4.89 -2.99
N LYS A 76 -13.32 -3.76 -3.10
CA LYS A 76 -13.64 -2.52 -2.38
C LYS A 76 -14.03 -1.39 -3.32
N SER A 77 -14.90 -0.53 -2.86
CA SER A 77 -15.25 0.73 -3.56
C SER A 77 -14.06 1.68 -3.68
N ILE A 78 -13.17 1.68 -2.68
CA ILE A 78 -11.91 2.44 -2.68
C ILE A 78 -10.88 1.76 -1.79
N VAL A 79 -9.63 1.67 -2.26
CA VAL A 79 -8.48 1.15 -1.54
C VAL A 79 -7.66 2.32 -0.99
N ARG A 80 -7.36 2.28 0.31
CA ARG A 80 -6.65 3.34 1.05
C ARG A 80 -5.20 2.99 1.24
N ILE A 81 -4.34 3.77 0.65
CA ILE A 81 -2.89 3.59 0.71
C ILE A 81 -2.27 4.75 1.47
N ILE A 82 -1.40 4.46 2.43
CA ILE A 82 -0.68 5.46 3.22
C ILE A 82 0.82 5.35 2.99
N GLU A 83 1.47 6.50 2.91
CA GLU A 83 2.93 6.58 2.84
C GLU A 83 3.57 5.97 4.08
N THR A 84 4.63 5.18 3.86
CA THR A 84 5.51 4.66 4.91
C THR A 84 6.97 4.86 4.49
N HIS A 85 7.74 5.49 5.38
CA HIS A 85 9.15 5.85 5.14
C HIS A 85 10.12 5.13 6.07
N SER A 86 9.64 4.19 6.87
CA SER A 86 10.46 3.37 7.78
C SER A 86 9.64 2.16 8.28
N PRO A 87 10.30 1.10 8.75
CA PRO A 87 9.63 0.01 9.46
C PRO A 87 8.74 0.49 10.60
N LEU A 88 9.18 1.51 11.34
CA LEU A 88 8.38 2.11 12.42
C LEU A 88 7.09 2.73 11.90
N SER A 89 7.15 3.59 10.89
CA SER A 89 5.95 4.20 10.28
C SER A 89 5.02 3.15 9.69
N ALA A 90 5.58 2.07 9.13
CA ALA A 90 4.82 0.96 8.58
C ALA A 90 4.09 0.15 9.67
N ILE A 91 4.73 -0.16 10.80
CA ILE A 91 4.09 -0.81 11.96
C ILE A 91 2.94 0.02 12.50
N ILE A 92 3.13 1.34 12.63
CA ILE A 92 2.07 2.26 13.10
C ILE A 92 0.89 2.23 12.12
N ALA A 93 1.14 2.31 10.81
CA ALA A 93 0.11 2.29 9.78
C ALA A 93 -0.57 0.91 9.64
N GLU A 94 0.18 -0.19 9.84
CA GLU A 94 -0.34 -1.56 9.85
C GLU A 94 -1.41 -1.74 10.93
N LYS A 95 -1.13 -1.26 12.14
CA LYS A 95 -1.99 -1.40 13.32
C LYS A 95 -3.08 -0.33 13.40
N ALA A 96 -3.01 0.73 12.60
CA ALA A 96 -3.96 1.84 12.66
C ALA A 96 -5.36 1.42 12.22
N PHE A 97 -6.34 1.64 13.07
CA PHE A 97 -7.75 1.49 12.72
C PHE A 97 -8.61 2.50 13.47
N LEU A 98 -9.72 2.85 12.85
CA LEU A 98 -10.79 3.62 13.48
C LEU A 98 -12.05 2.75 13.48
N GLN A 99 -12.68 2.62 14.64
CA GLN A 99 -13.95 1.90 14.77
C GLN A 99 -15.08 2.88 15.05
N LYS A 100 -16.14 2.82 14.26
CA LYS A 100 -17.37 3.59 14.46
C LYS A 100 -18.56 2.65 14.35
N GLY A 101 -19.14 2.27 15.49
CA GLY A 101 -20.13 1.20 15.57
C GLY A 101 -19.53 -0.13 15.09
N GLU A 102 -20.22 -0.83 14.22
CA GLU A 102 -19.75 -2.10 13.63
C GLU A 102 -18.71 -1.91 12.50
N LYS A 103 -18.58 -0.68 11.96
CA LYS A 103 -17.67 -0.39 10.85
C LYS A 103 -16.25 -0.14 11.35
N LYS A 104 -15.31 -0.94 10.85
CA LYS A 104 -13.87 -0.74 11.05
C LYS A 104 -13.26 -0.13 9.78
N LYS A 105 -12.53 0.97 9.94
CA LYS A 105 -11.81 1.65 8.87
C LYS A 105 -10.31 1.60 9.15
N SER A 106 -9.52 1.12 8.18
CA SER A 106 -8.06 1.01 8.27
C SER A 106 -7.44 1.34 6.93
N PHE A 107 -6.13 1.55 6.90
CA PHE A 107 -5.39 1.55 5.63
C PHE A 107 -5.27 0.13 5.07
N ASP A 108 -5.31 0.03 3.75
CA ASP A 108 -5.32 -1.24 3.02
C ASP A 108 -3.93 -1.63 2.52
N GLY A 109 -3.02 -0.68 2.41
CA GLY A 109 -1.67 -0.88 1.93
C GLY A 109 -0.77 0.34 2.12
N PHE A 110 0.45 0.22 1.63
CA PHE A 110 1.51 1.20 1.78
C PHE A 110 1.94 1.84 0.46
N TRP A 111 2.45 3.05 0.56
CA TRP A 111 3.10 3.78 -0.50
C TRP A 111 4.57 4.04 -0.15
N SER A 112 5.49 3.49 -0.95
CA SER A 112 6.91 3.83 -0.87
C SER A 112 7.20 5.01 -1.78
N SER A 113 7.12 6.22 -1.24
CA SER A 113 7.34 7.47 -1.99
C SER A 113 8.83 7.74 -2.21
N SER A 114 9.20 8.19 -3.40
CA SER A 114 10.55 8.67 -3.69
C SER A 114 10.91 9.91 -2.87
N LEU A 115 9.97 10.87 -2.77
CA LEU A 115 10.15 12.08 -1.98
C LEU A 115 10.46 11.77 -0.52
N THR A 116 9.64 10.92 0.12
CA THR A 116 9.79 10.69 1.57
C THR A 116 11.03 9.88 1.88
N TYR A 117 11.35 8.90 1.04
CA TYR A 117 12.56 8.12 1.20
C TYR A 117 13.82 8.95 0.99
N SER A 118 13.87 9.76 -0.08
CA SER A 118 14.99 10.68 -0.34
C SER A 118 15.19 11.65 0.83
N THR A 119 14.09 12.21 1.38
CA THR A 119 14.14 13.13 2.52
C THR A 119 14.71 12.44 3.78
N VAL A 120 14.26 11.23 4.11
CA VAL A 120 14.80 10.46 5.25
C VAL A 120 16.29 10.18 5.10
N MET A 121 16.75 9.95 3.87
CA MET A 121 18.15 9.70 3.55
C MET A 121 18.98 11.00 3.36
N GLY A 122 18.39 12.19 3.56
CA GLY A 122 19.05 13.47 3.36
C GLY A 122 19.48 13.72 1.91
N LYS A 123 18.75 13.18 0.94
CA LYS A 123 19.03 13.31 -0.50
C LYS A 123 17.92 14.09 -1.20
N PRO A 124 18.24 14.80 -2.30
CA PRO A 124 17.22 15.48 -3.10
C PRO A 124 16.32 14.47 -3.83
N ASP A 125 15.04 14.85 -4.00
CA ASP A 125 14.04 14.06 -4.75
C ASP A 125 14.20 14.25 -6.28
N THR A 126 15.31 13.77 -6.81
CA THR A 126 15.75 13.93 -8.22
C THR A 126 16.25 12.63 -8.83
N GLU A 127 15.68 11.49 -8.40
CA GLU A 127 16.18 10.14 -8.75
C GLU A 127 17.63 9.89 -8.30
N SER A 128 18.11 10.65 -7.27
CA SER A 128 19.45 10.51 -6.72
C SER A 128 19.68 9.22 -5.94
N LEU A 129 18.60 8.53 -5.59
CA LEU A 129 18.63 7.21 -4.96
C LEU A 129 18.20 6.14 -5.96
N GLU A 130 19.11 5.21 -6.21
CA GLU A 130 18.85 4.08 -7.10
C GLU A 130 17.71 3.21 -6.57
N ILE A 131 16.90 2.67 -7.50
CA ILE A 131 15.79 1.77 -7.18
C ILE A 131 16.28 0.57 -6.36
N SER A 132 17.46 0.01 -6.66
CA SER A 132 18.05 -1.11 -5.95
C SER A 132 18.28 -0.83 -4.45
N GLN A 133 18.76 0.37 -4.10
CA GLN A 133 18.88 0.79 -2.69
C GLN A 133 17.52 0.87 -2.01
N ARG A 134 16.53 1.43 -2.71
CA ARG A 134 15.17 1.57 -2.20
C ARG A 134 14.48 0.23 -1.99
N LEU A 135 14.78 -0.78 -2.82
CA LEU A 135 14.25 -2.14 -2.66
C LEU A 135 14.76 -2.81 -1.38
N SER A 136 16.03 -2.62 -1.02
CA SER A 136 16.55 -3.12 0.26
C SER A 136 15.75 -2.56 1.44
N TYR A 137 15.45 -1.27 1.41
CA TYR A 137 14.67 -0.61 2.45
C TYR A 137 13.20 -1.04 2.50
N VAL A 138 12.60 -1.32 1.34
CA VAL A 138 11.26 -1.92 1.28
C VAL A 138 11.25 -3.30 1.92
N ASN A 139 12.35 -4.07 1.79
CA ASN A 139 12.48 -5.36 2.46
C ASN A 139 12.37 -5.22 3.99
N ASP A 140 13.02 -4.22 4.59
CA ASP A 140 12.93 -3.97 6.04
C ASP A 140 11.49 -3.66 6.49
N ILE A 141 10.71 -2.97 5.65
CA ILE A 141 9.28 -2.75 5.89
C ILE A 141 8.51 -4.06 5.79
N PHE A 142 8.87 -4.93 4.86
CA PHE A 142 8.21 -6.22 4.66
C PHE A 142 8.45 -7.23 5.79
N GLU A 143 9.59 -7.13 6.47
CA GLU A 143 9.88 -7.94 7.65
C GLU A 143 8.88 -7.72 8.81
N VAL A 144 8.24 -6.55 8.87
CA VAL A 144 7.40 -6.15 10.01
C VAL A 144 5.95 -5.85 9.63
N THR A 145 5.53 -6.16 8.39
CA THR A 145 4.19 -5.85 7.89
C THR A 145 3.64 -6.92 6.97
N THR A 146 2.32 -6.91 6.75
CA THR A 146 1.63 -7.89 5.89
C THR A 146 0.90 -7.26 4.69
N LYS A 147 0.62 -5.96 4.74
CA LYS A 147 -0.18 -5.26 3.71
C LYS A 147 0.56 -5.10 2.39
N PRO A 148 -0.17 -4.98 1.27
CA PRO A 148 0.42 -4.72 -0.04
C PRO A 148 1.11 -3.37 -0.08
N LEU A 149 2.09 -3.23 -0.98
CA LEU A 149 2.84 -2.00 -1.16
C LEU A 149 2.87 -1.59 -2.63
N ILE A 150 2.61 -0.31 -2.88
CA ILE A 150 2.79 0.37 -4.17
C ILE A 150 4.11 1.14 -4.10
N PHE A 151 4.97 0.94 -5.09
CA PHE A 151 6.30 1.54 -5.16
C PHE A 151 6.35 2.68 -6.18
N ASP A 152 6.85 3.84 -5.77
CA ASP A 152 7.16 4.99 -6.64
C ASP A 152 8.49 4.74 -7.33
N ALA A 153 8.47 4.46 -8.61
CA ALA A 153 9.70 4.24 -9.39
C ALA A 153 10.11 5.47 -10.21
N ASP A 154 9.59 6.65 -9.86
CA ASP A 154 9.91 7.89 -10.55
C ASP A 154 9.63 7.78 -12.06
N THR A 155 10.62 8.04 -12.93
CA THR A 155 10.47 7.86 -14.39
C THR A 155 10.63 6.40 -14.85
N GLY A 156 11.00 5.48 -13.96
CA GLY A 156 11.36 4.10 -14.27
C GLY A 156 12.78 3.95 -14.83
N GLY A 157 13.43 5.06 -15.20
CA GLY A 157 14.77 5.07 -15.81
C GLY A 157 14.80 4.59 -17.26
N LYS A 158 15.92 3.99 -17.68
CA LYS A 158 16.12 3.48 -19.04
C LYS A 158 15.23 2.25 -19.32
N ILE A 159 14.68 2.16 -20.53
CA ILE A 159 13.74 1.10 -20.94
C ILE A 159 14.35 -0.29 -20.72
N ASP A 160 15.59 -0.52 -21.19
CA ASP A 160 16.25 -1.82 -21.09
C ASP A 160 16.47 -2.28 -19.63
N HIS A 161 16.70 -1.34 -18.71
CA HIS A 161 16.89 -1.64 -17.31
C HIS A 161 15.55 -1.79 -16.56
N PHE A 162 14.48 -1.19 -17.07
CA PHE A 162 13.19 -1.18 -16.41
C PHE A 162 12.61 -2.58 -16.27
N ALA A 163 12.68 -3.41 -17.31
CA ALA A 163 12.22 -4.81 -17.24
C ALA A 163 12.93 -5.62 -16.14
N MET A 164 14.23 -5.42 -15.95
CA MET A 164 15.00 -6.08 -14.89
C MET A 164 14.60 -5.57 -13.50
N LYS A 165 14.35 -4.26 -13.36
CA LYS A 165 13.87 -3.66 -12.12
C LYS A 165 12.47 -4.18 -11.75
N ILE A 166 11.57 -4.32 -12.75
CA ILE A 166 10.24 -4.93 -12.57
C ILE A 166 10.37 -6.35 -12.03
N LYS A 167 11.23 -7.18 -12.65
CA LYS A 167 11.48 -8.55 -12.16
C LYS A 167 11.92 -8.57 -10.69
N SER A 168 12.78 -7.64 -10.29
CA SER A 168 13.28 -7.54 -8.90
C SER A 168 12.17 -7.12 -7.92
N MET A 169 11.34 -6.15 -8.30
CA MET A 169 10.20 -5.68 -7.51
C MET A 169 9.14 -6.77 -7.34
N ASP A 170 8.78 -7.44 -8.43
CA ASP A 170 7.79 -8.52 -8.45
C ASP A 170 8.25 -9.70 -7.55
N ARG A 171 9.52 -10.11 -7.69
CA ARG A 171 10.09 -11.17 -6.84
C ARG A 171 10.11 -10.80 -5.35
N LEU A 172 10.35 -9.53 -5.02
CA LEU A 172 10.34 -9.06 -3.63
C LEU A 172 8.94 -9.08 -3.01
N GLY A 173 7.88 -9.09 -3.82
CA GLY A 173 6.50 -9.07 -3.35
C GLY A 173 5.87 -7.68 -3.33
N ILE A 174 6.45 -6.70 -4.02
CA ILE A 174 5.79 -5.43 -4.30
C ILE A 174 4.54 -5.71 -5.13
N SER A 175 3.42 -5.04 -4.83
CA SER A 175 2.13 -5.31 -5.46
C SER A 175 1.91 -4.49 -6.73
N ALA A 176 2.45 -3.27 -6.74
CA ALA A 176 2.38 -2.40 -7.90
C ALA A 176 3.57 -1.42 -7.94
N VAL A 177 3.93 -1.00 -9.15
CA VAL A 177 4.85 0.10 -9.39
C VAL A 177 4.12 1.25 -10.08
N ILE A 178 4.43 2.49 -9.70
CA ILE A 178 4.00 3.68 -10.43
C ILE A 178 5.21 4.29 -11.11
N ILE A 179 5.09 4.60 -12.41
CA ILE A 179 6.08 5.35 -13.18
C ILE A 179 5.43 6.57 -13.81
N GLU A 180 6.14 7.71 -13.81
CA GLU A 180 5.64 8.96 -14.35
C GLU A 180 6.20 9.24 -15.76
N ASP A 181 5.38 9.80 -16.64
CA ASP A 181 5.73 10.10 -18.03
C ASP A 181 6.53 11.42 -18.16
N LYS A 182 7.57 11.56 -17.32
CA LYS A 182 8.55 12.65 -17.41
C LYS A 182 9.90 12.13 -17.88
N THR A 183 10.72 13.01 -18.41
CA THR A 183 12.09 12.75 -18.83
C THR A 183 13.03 13.88 -18.39
N GLY A 184 14.34 13.62 -18.44
CA GLY A 184 15.36 14.54 -17.95
C GLY A 184 15.51 14.51 -16.42
N LEU A 185 16.09 15.56 -15.85
CA LEU A 185 16.23 15.66 -14.40
C LEU A 185 14.86 15.82 -13.74
N LYS A 186 14.47 14.81 -12.97
CA LYS A 186 13.20 14.83 -12.24
C LYS A 186 13.14 16.03 -11.28
N LYS A 187 11.99 16.68 -11.26
CA LYS A 187 11.58 17.63 -10.22
C LYS A 187 10.21 17.23 -9.67
N ASN A 188 9.99 17.49 -8.40
CA ASN A 188 8.71 17.22 -7.76
C ASN A 188 7.58 17.99 -8.46
N SER A 189 6.48 17.31 -8.80
CA SER A 189 5.34 17.87 -9.54
C SER A 189 4.59 18.95 -8.80
N LEU A 190 4.75 19.08 -7.48
CA LEU A 190 4.12 20.11 -6.66
C LEU A 190 4.92 21.42 -6.58
N LEU A 191 6.12 21.48 -7.15
CA LEU A 191 6.86 22.73 -7.26
C LEU A 191 6.10 23.72 -8.16
N LYS A 192 6.16 25.01 -7.79
CA LYS A 192 5.49 26.07 -8.57
C LYS A 192 6.09 26.18 -9.98
N ASP A 193 7.41 26.13 -10.10
CA ASP A 193 8.11 26.17 -11.37
C ASP A 193 8.32 24.77 -11.95
N THR A 194 7.50 24.43 -12.94
CA THR A 194 7.60 23.23 -13.76
C THR A 194 8.10 23.51 -15.18
N SER A 195 8.53 24.74 -15.48
CA SER A 195 8.90 25.19 -16.85
C SER A 195 10.03 24.38 -17.49
N LYS A 196 10.92 23.80 -16.69
CA LYS A 196 12.03 22.95 -17.16
C LYS A 196 11.73 21.46 -17.12
N GLN A 197 10.50 21.08 -16.78
CA GLN A 197 10.08 19.68 -16.81
C GLN A 197 9.62 19.31 -18.23
N ILE A 198 10.12 18.21 -18.71
CA ILE A 198 9.78 17.68 -20.04
C ILE A 198 8.96 16.42 -19.86
N GLN A 199 7.79 16.36 -20.50
CA GLN A 199 7.02 15.13 -20.58
C GLN A 199 7.62 14.23 -21.63
N GLU A 200 7.78 12.95 -21.32
CA GLU A 200 8.31 11.93 -22.22
C GLU A 200 7.39 11.80 -23.45
N ASP A 201 7.98 11.44 -24.61
CA ASP A 201 7.20 11.05 -25.76
C ASP A 201 6.28 9.88 -25.42
N LYS A 202 5.00 9.99 -25.79
CA LYS A 202 3.99 9.00 -25.40
C LYS A 202 4.25 7.60 -25.97
N ASN A 203 4.93 7.49 -27.12
CA ASN A 203 5.28 6.20 -27.71
C ASN A 203 6.45 5.57 -26.95
N LYS A 204 7.50 6.34 -26.66
CA LYS A 204 8.64 5.87 -25.84
C LYS A 204 8.19 5.44 -24.44
N PHE A 205 7.29 6.18 -23.81
CA PHE A 205 6.76 5.79 -22.52
C PHE A 205 5.89 4.52 -22.62
N SER A 206 5.13 4.35 -23.70
CA SER A 206 4.38 3.12 -24.00
C SER A 206 5.34 1.92 -24.20
N GLU A 207 6.46 2.11 -24.91
CA GLU A 207 7.50 1.08 -25.05
C GLU A 207 8.08 0.67 -23.68
N LYS A 208 8.29 1.63 -22.78
CA LYS A 208 8.74 1.37 -21.40
C LYS A 208 7.72 0.53 -20.63
N ILE A 209 6.42 0.85 -20.74
CA ILE A 209 5.35 0.05 -20.11
C ILE A 209 5.38 -1.39 -20.68
N SER A 210 5.45 -1.55 -22.00
CA SER A 210 5.49 -2.86 -22.65
C SER A 210 6.74 -3.66 -22.28
N ALA A 211 7.90 -3.00 -22.14
CA ALA A 211 9.10 -3.64 -21.62
C ALA A 211 8.93 -4.10 -20.16
N GLY A 212 8.30 -3.27 -19.34
CA GLY A 212 7.96 -3.61 -17.98
C GLY A 212 7.03 -4.82 -17.88
N GLN A 213 6.00 -4.90 -18.73
CA GLN A 213 5.10 -6.06 -18.79
C GLN A 213 5.86 -7.37 -19.12
N LYS A 214 6.82 -7.31 -20.02
CA LYS A 214 7.70 -8.47 -20.35
C LYS A 214 8.62 -8.86 -19.18
N GLY A 215 8.93 -7.91 -18.28
CA GLY A 215 9.77 -8.16 -17.10
C GLY A 215 9.04 -8.77 -15.92
N LYS A 216 7.71 -8.83 -15.93
CA LYS A 216 6.90 -9.42 -14.85
C LYS A 216 7.12 -10.92 -14.75
N ILE A 217 7.00 -11.42 -13.51
CA ILE A 217 7.02 -12.86 -13.19
C ILE A 217 5.58 -13.34 -12.91
N SER A 218 4.74 -12.47 -12.36
CA SER A 218 3.37 -12.78 -11.98
C SER A 218 2.35 -11.87 -12.66
N ASP A 219 1.14 -12.38 -12.85
CA ASP A 219 0.04 -11.61 -13.43
C ASP A 219 -0.53 -10.57 -12.45
N GLU A 220 -0.38 -10.80 -11.15
CA GLU A 220 -0.91 -9.92 -10.11
C GLU A 220 -0.08 -8.65 -9.87
N PHE A 221 1.19 -8.62 -10.29
CA PHE A 221 2.02 -7.43 -10.21
C PHE A 221 1.49 -6.36 -11.18
N MET A 222 1.29 -5.15 -10.70
CA MET A 222 0.68 -4.08 -11.49
C MET A 222 1.70 -3.01 -11.89
N ILE A 223 1.65 -2.57 -13.15
CA ILE A 223 2.34 -1.36 -13.64
C ILE A 223 1.31 -0.27 -13.83
N ILE A 224 1.43 0.80 -13.07
CA ILE A 224 0.50 1.95 -13.09
C ILE A 224 1.22 3.13 -13.75
N ALA A 225 0.63 3.65 -14.81
CA ALA A 225 1.17 4.80 -15.53
C ALA A 225 0.65 6.11 -14.91
N ARG A 226 1.56 6.97 -14.44
CA ARG A 226 1.26 8.30 -13.94
C ARG A 226 1.41 9.33 -15.05
N ILE A 227 0.33 10.06 -15.30
CA ILE A 227 0.22 11.05 -16.36
C ILE A 227 0.42 12.44 -15.79
N GLU A 228 1.42 13.15 -16.29
CA GLU A 228 1.80 14.49 -15.83
C GLU A 228 1.25 15.61 -16.74
N SER A 229 0.39 15.32 -17.72
CA SER A 229 -0.15 16.29 -18.68
C SER A 229 -0.82 17.50 -18.00
N LEU A 230 -1.60 17.28 -16.93
CA LEU A 230 -2.28 18.37 -16.20
C LEU A 230 -1.28 19.21 -15.38
N ILE A 231 -0.24 18.58 -14.85
CA ILE A 231 0.86 19.24 -14.11
C ILE A 231 1.65 20.16 -15.05
N LEU A 232 1.92 19.68 -16.27
CA LEU A 232 2.76 20.34 -17.27
C LEU A 232 1.97 21.25 -18.22
N GLY A 233 0.66 21.41 -17.99
CA GLY A 233 -0.18 22.32 -18.77
C GLY A 233 -0.47 21.86 -20.19
N LYS A 234 -0.32 20.56 -20.50
CA LYS A 234 -0.62 19.95 -21.82
C LYS A 234 -2.13 19.75 -22.03
N GLY A 235 -2.92 19.85 -20.98
CA GLY A 235 -4.37 19.82 -21.03
C GLY A 235 -5.01 18.43 -21.03
N MET A 236 -6.33 18.44 -21.01
CA MET A 236 -7.15 17.24 -20.82
C MET A 236 -7.07 16.26 -22.00
N ASN A 237 -7.04 16.78 -23.24
CA ASN A 237 -7.00 15.91 -24.42
C ASN A 237 -5.70 15.10 -24.49
N ASP A 238 -4.56 15.73 -24.22
CA ASP A 238 -3.27 15.02 -24.13
C ASP A 238 -3.29 13.97 -23.01
N ALA A 239 -3.87 14.32 -21.84
CA ALA A 239 -4.00 13.37 -20.73
C ALA A 239 -4.81 12.12 -21.10
N ILE A 240 -5.94 12.28 -21.80
CA ILE A 240 -6.80 11.17 -22.23
C ILE A 240 -6.14 10.35 -23.33
N GLU A 241 -5.48 10.99 -24.29
CA GLU A 241 -4.76 10.30 -25.36
C GLU A 241 -3.63 9.42 -24.80
N ARG A 242 -2.86 9.97 -23.85
CA ARG A 242 -1.82 9.21 -23.15
C ARG A 242 -2.39 8.05 -22.35
N ALA A 243 -3.46 8.28 -21.59
CA ALA A 243 -4.12 7.22 -20.84
C ALA A 243 -4.52 6.05 -21.74
N LYS A 244 -5.11 6.33 -22.91
CA LYS A 244 -5.47 5.32 -23.89
C LYS A 244 -4.26 4.54 -24.38
N LYS A 245 -3.22 5.23 -24.83
CA LYS A 245 -1.98 4.59 -25.30
C LYS A 245 -1.30 3.73 -24.25
N TYR A 246 -1.28 4.20 -22.99
CA TYR A 246 -0.64 3.49 -21.90
C TYR A 246 -1.41 2.22 -21.50
N VAL A 247 -2.74 2.27 -21.53
CA VAL A 247 -3.57 1.07 -21.35
C VAL A 247 -3.34 0.07 -22.50
N GLU A 248 -3.32 0.53 -23.76
CA GLU A 248 -3.02 -0.29 -24.94
C GLU A 248 -1.61 -0.92 -24.87
N ALA A 249 -0.64 -0.22 -24.26
CA ALA A 249 0.71 -0.73 -24.00
C ALA A 249 0.80 -1.73 -22.83
N GLY A 250 -0.30 -1.94 -22.10
CA GLY A 250 -0.42 -2.90 -21.01
C GLY A 250 -0.36 -2.31 -19.61
N ALA A 251 -0.52 -0.99 -19.42
CA ALA A 251 -0.63 -0.43 -18.08
C ALA A 251 -1.83 -1.04 -17.33
N ASN A 252 -1.59 -1.57 -16.13
CA ASN A 252 -2.61 -2.20 -15.28
C ASN A 252 -3.44 -1.18 -14.49
N GLY A 253 -3.08 0.10 -14.53
CA GLY A 253 -3.80 1.21 -13.91
C GLY A 253 -3.27 2.55 -14.39
N ILE A 254 -4.07 3.58 -14.18
CA ILE A 254 -3.71 4.96 -14.52
C ILE A 254 -3.76 5.83 -13.26
N MET A 255 -2.75 6.66 -13.07
CA MET A 255 -2.73 7.71 -12.07
C MET A 255 -2.75 9.07 -12.76
N ILE A 256 -3.75 9.89 -12.46
CA ILE A 256 -3.78 11.28 -12.89
C ILE A 256 -3.39 12.20 -11.75
N HIS A 257 -2.53 13.16 -12.03
CA HIS A 257 -2.04 14.09 -11.04
C HIS A 257 -2.42 15.52 -11.38
N SER A 258 -2.75 16.32 -10.35
CA SER A 258 -3.06 17.75 -10.48
C SER A 258 -2.44 18.53 -9.34
N LYS A 259 -2.01 19.77 -9.63
CA LYS A 259 -1.55 20.74 -8.63
C LYS A 259 -2.61 21.76 -8.21
N LYS A 260 -3.81 21.71 -8.80
CA LYS A 260 -4.92 22.56 -8.40
C LYS A 260 -5.52 22.11 -7.07
N ASP A 261 -6.02 23.05 -6.31
CA ASP A 261 -6.67 22.83 -5.01
C ASP A 261 -8.11 22.28 -5.13
N ASN A 262 -8.74 22.46 -6.30
CA ASN A 262 -10.06 21.91 -6.59
C ASN A 262 -9.95 20.64 -7.47
N PRO A 263 -10.83 19.65 -7.28
CA PRO A 263 -10.76 18.36 -7.97
C PRO A 263 -11.40 18.34 -9.36
N LYS A 264 -11.91 19.47 -9.88
CA LYS A 264 -12.72 19.49 -11.11
C LYS A 264 -12.03 18.80 -12.28
N GLU A 265 -10.74 19.09 -12.51
CA GLU A 265 -10.02 18.51 -13.66
C GLU A 265 -9.75 17.02 -13.51
N ILE A 266 -9.49 16.51 -12.30
CA ILE A 266 -9.33 15.07 -12.10
C ILE A 266 -10.66 14.32 -12.22
N PHE A 267 -11.76 14.93 -11.82
CA PHE A 267 -13.09 14.35 -11.99
C PHE A 267 -13.53 14.37 -13.45
N GLU A 268 -13.22 15.45 -14.19
CA GLU A 268 -13.43 15.51 -15.64
C GLU A 268 -12.61 14.42 -16.35
N PHE A 269 -11.33 14.26 -15.98
CA PHE A 269 -10.49 13.19 -16.50
C PHE A 269 -11.11 11.82 -16.22
N ALA A 270 -11.50 11.56 -14.97
CA ALA A 270 -12.10 10.29 -14.57
C ALA A 270 -13.37 9.97 -15.37
N LYS A 271 -14.26 10.97 -15.55
CA LYS A 271 -15.49 10.81 -16.35
C LYS A 271 -15.16 10.42 -17.80
N LYS A 272 -14.22 11.13 -18.45
CA LYS A 272 -13.81 10.83 -19.84
C LYS A 272 -13.09 9.48 -19.94
N PHE A 273 -12.26 9.15 -18.97
CA PHE A 273 -11.55 7.87 -18.93
C PHE A 273 -12.52 6.70 -18.77
N ARG A 274 -13.48 6.79 -17.85
CA ARG A 274 -14.46 5.73 -17.57
C ARG A 274 -15.41 5.44 -18.74
N SER A 275 -15.62 6.37 -19.67
CA SER A 275 -16.40 6.11 -20.88
C SER A 275 -15.73 5.09 -21.81
N ASN A 276 -14.39 4.94 -21.74
CA ASN A 276 -13.62 4.03 -22.56
C ASN A 276 -13.10 2.80 -21.77
N PHE A 277 -12.75 2.99 -20.49
CA PHE A 277 -12.06 1.98 -19.66
C PHE A 277 -12.77 1.82 -18.31
N LYS A 278 -13.74 0.90 -18.24
CA LYS A 278 -14.54 0.69 -17.03
C LYS A 278 -13.77 -0.03 -15.93
N ASP A 279 -12.91 -0.99 -16.31
CA ASP A 279 -12.27 -1.92 -15.40
C ASP A 279 -10.82 -1.57 -15.03
N ILE A 280 -10.20 -0.61 -15.76
CA ILE A 280 -8.83 -0.20 -15.46
C ILE A 280 -8.80 0.68 -14.21
N PRO A 281 -8.07 0.31 -13.16
CA PRO A 281 -7.98 1.09 -11.91
C PRO A 281 -7.49 2.51 -12.13
N LEU A 282 -8.19 3.47 -11.50
CA LEU A 282 -7.77 4.86 -11.40
C LEU A 282 -7.25 5.16 -10.00
N VAL A 283 -6.07 5.80 -9.96
CA VAL A 283 -5.37 6.18 -8.74
C VAL A 283 -5.38 7.70 -8.57
N SER A 284 -5.70 8.15 -7.37
CA SER A 284 -5.70 9.56 -6.97
C SER A 284 -4.71 9.80 -5.83
N VAL A 285 -4.02 10.95 -5.87
CA VAL A 285 -3.13 11.42 -4.80
C VAL A 285 -3.57 12.83 -4.40
N PRO A 286 -4.52 12.97 -3.45
CA PRO A 286 -5.13 14.25 -3.11
C PRO A 286 -4.24 15.13 -2.21
N THR A 287 -3.02 15.42 -2.63
CA THR A 287 -2.11 16.30 -1.88
C THR A 287 -2.51 17.77 -2.04
N SER A 288 -2.79 18.21 -3.27
CA SER A 288 -3.19 19.59 -3.56
C SER A 288 -4.68 19.83 -3.27
N TYR A 289 -5.53 18.88 -3.67
CA TYR A 289 -7.00 18.93 -3.47
C TYR A 289 -7.44 18.09 -2.26
N ASN A 290 -6.79 18.29 -1.13
CA ASN A 290 -6.94 17.49 0.10
C ASN A 290 -8.27 17.67 0.85
N ARG A 291 -9.16 18.53 0.35
CA ARG A 291 -10.53 18.69 0.85
C ARG A 291 -11.47 17.59 0.36
N VAL A 292 -11.07 16.86 -0.70
CA VAL A 292 -11.88 15.79 -1.28
C VAL A 292 -11.80 14.55 -0.40
N ASN A 293 -12.94 14.02 -0.03
CA ASN A 293 -13.01 12.79 0.75
C ASN A 293 -13.02 11.54 -0.15
N GLU A 294 -12.83 10.37 0.46
CA GLU A 294 -12.75 9.09 -0.24
C GLU A 294 -14.05 8.70 -0.95
N ASP A 295 -15.20 9.06 -0.38
CA ASP A 295 -16.51 8.74 -0.96
C ASP A 295 -16.73 9.53 -2.26
N ASP A 296 -16.28 10.78 -2.32
CA ASP A 296 -16.36 11.59 -3.55
C ASP A 296 -15.39 11.06 -4.62
N LEU A 297 -14.18 10.63 -4.24
CA LEU A 297 -13.25 9.98 -5.17
C LEU A 297 -13.87 8.70 -5.75
N SER A 298 -14.41 7.84 -4.90
CA SER A 298 -15.04 6.58 -5.31
C SER A 298 -16.25 6.82 -6.24
N LYS A 299 -17.14 7.77 -5.91
CA LYS A 299 -18.29 8.14 -6.74
C LYS A 299 -17.88 8.66 -8.12
N ASN A 300 -16.71 9.29 -8.22
CA ASN A 300 -16.14 9.76 -9.48
C ASN A 300 -15.25 8.72 -10.19
N GLY A 301 -15.29 7.46 -9.74
CA GLY A 301 -14.68 6.34 -10.44
C GLY A 301 -13.21 6.08 -10.09
N PHE A 302 -12.67 6.65 -9.01
CA PHE A 302 -11.34 6.28 -8.50
C PHE A 302 -11.43 5.01 -7.65
N ASN A 303 -10.45 4.13 -7.80
CA ASN A 303 -10.35 2.85 -7.09
C ASN A 303 -9.34 2.89 -5.96
N VAL A 304 -8.31 3.74 -6.07
CA VAL A 304 -7.21 3.82 -5.11
C VAL A 304 -6.97 5.28 -4.74
N VAL A 305 -6.85 5.54 -3.44
CA VAL A 305 -6.39 6.83 -2.91
C VAL A 305 -5.08 6.65 -2.17
N ILE A 306 -4.08 7.49 -2.50
CA ILE A 306 -2.75 7.48 -1.87
C ILE A 306 -2.56 8.75 -1.05
N TYR A 307 -2.33 8.60 0.25
CA TYR A 307 -1.86 9.65 1.15
C TYR A 307 -0.34 9.64 1.16
N ALA A 308 0.27 10.48 0.34
CA ALA A 308 1.60 10.27 -0.20
C ALA A 308 2.79 10.72 0.68
N ASN A 309 2.58 11.56 1.71
CA ASN A 309 3.69 12.16 2.46
C ASN A 309 3.32 12.67 3.86
N GLN A 310 2.14 12.34 4.37
CA GLN A 310 1.62 12.94 5.60
C GLN A 310 2.38 12.50 6.84
N LEU A 311 2.83 11.23 6.92
CA LEU A 311 3.53 10.72 8.10
C LEU A 311 4.91 11.36 8.24
N LEU A 312 5.68 11.45 7.15
CA LEU A 312 6.96 12.14 7.18
C LEU A 312 6.81 13.63 7.54
N ARG A 313 5.85 14.32 6.90
CA ARG A 313 5.61 15.74 7.16
C ARG A 313 5.16 16.01 8.59
N ALA A 314 4.45 15.07 9.22
CA ALA A 314 4.06 15.18 10.62
C ALA A 314 5.22 14.94 11.58
N SER A 315 6.18 14.08 11.22
CA SER A 315 7.34 13.79 12.09
C SER A 315 8.30 14.97 12.22
N TYR A 316 8.48 15.77 11.16
CA TYR A 316 9.41 16.89 11.16
C TYR A 316 9.11 17.94 12.25
N PRO A 317 7.92 18.56 12.32
CA PRO A 317 7.62 19.55 13.35
C PRO A 317 7.63 18.96 14.77
N ALA A 318 7.27 17.68 14.94
CA ALA A 318 7.36 17.02 16.23
C ALA A 318 8.80 16.89 16.72
N MET A 319 9.70 16.41 15.87
CA MET A 319 11.13 16.32 16.19
C MET A 319 11.74 17.70 16.45
N GLN A 320 11.42 18.70 15.61
CA GLN A 320 11.92 20.06 15.75
C GLN A 320 11.49 20.69 17.09
N ASN A 321 10.24 20.49 17.49
CA ASN A 321 9.73 20.98 18.76
C ASN A 321 10.47 20.36 19.96
N VAL A 322 10.73 19.06 19.94
CA VAL A 322 11.51 18.36 20.99
C VAL A 322 12.94 18.93 21.07
N ILE A 323 13.61 19.05 19.91
CA ILE A 323 14.98 19.61 19.85
C ILE A 323 15.02 21.03 20.43
N ASN A 324 14.10 21.90 20.01
CA ASN A 324 14.05 23.28 20.47
C ASN A 324 13.82 23.41 21.99
N LYS A 325 12.94 22.56 22.55
CA LYS A 325 12.69 22.55 24.00
C LYS A 325 13.92 22.08 24.79
N ILE A 326 14.56 21.00 24.37
CA ILE A 326 15.77 20.50 25.03
C ILE A 326 16.89 21.59 25.00
N LEU A 327 17.11 22.22 23.85
CA LEU A 327 18.10 23.32 23.74
C LEU A 327 17.73 24.50 24.63
N LYS A 328 16.46 24.88 24.69
CA LYS A 328 15.98 26.01 25.50
C LYS A 328 16.18 25.79 26.99
N TYR A 329 15.89 24.58 27.49
CA TYR A 329 15.87 24.29 28.92
C TYR A 329 17.10 23.52 29.43
N GLY A 330 17.98 23.07 28.55
CA GLY A 330 19.15 22.25 28.88
C GLY A 330 18.82 20.90 29.50
N ARG A 331 17.57 20.42 29.34
CA ARG A 331 17.07 19.15 29.88
C ARG A 331 15.83 18.69 29.12
N SER A 332 15.42 17.42 29.31
CA SER A 332 14.29 16.81 28.58
C SER A 332 12.95 16.83 29.34
N LYS A 333 12.89 17.37 30.56
CA LYS A 333 11.68 17.33 31.41
C LYS A 333 10.44 17.93 30.72
N GLU A 334 10.62 19.00 29.96
CA GLU A 334 9.56 19.79 29.34
C GLU A 334 8.93 19.10 28.13
N VAL A 335 9.54 17.99 27.64
CA VAL A 335 9.00 17.20 26.52
C VAL A 335 8.35 15.89 26.96
N ASP A 336 8.44 15.48 28.21
CA ASP A 336 7.94 14.19 28.72
C ASP A 336 6.50 13.88 28.30
N LYS A 337 5.61 14.89 28.29
CA LYS A 337 4.19 14.73 27.91
C LYS A 337 3.96 14.56 26.41
N GLU A 338 4.95 14.88 25.60
CA GLU A 338 4.89 14.80 24.14
C GLU A 338 5.52 13.50 23.62
N LEU A 339 6.24 12.80 24.49
CA LEU A 339 6.92 11.56 24.13
C LEU A 339 6.03 10.34 24.42
N ILE A 340 6.13 9.35 23.55
CA ILE A 340 5.63 8.02 23.87
C ILE A 340 6.48 7.40 24.98
N SER A 341 5.88 6.71 25.95
CA SER A 341 6.64 6.08 27.04
C SER A 341 7.58 4.99 26.52
N ILE A 342 8.72 4.80 27.17
CA ILE A 342 9.68 3.72 26.86
C ILE A 342 9.00 2.36 26.87
N LYS A 343 8.11 2.11 27.86
CA LYS A 343 7.32 0.87 27.90
C LYS A 343 6.53 0.64 26.62
N LYS A 344 5.83 1.66 26.10
CA LYS A 344 5.06 1.53 24.85
C LYS A 344 5.96 1.34 23.61
N ILE A 345 7.16 1.96 23.58
CA ILE A 345 8.13 1.73 22.51
C ILE A 345 8.58 0.28 22.50
N LEU A 346 8.93 -0.27 23.66
CA LEU A 346 9.36 -1.67 23.79
C LEU A 346 8.23 -2.66 23.48
N GLU A 347 6.97 -2.32 23.75
CA GLU A 347 5.80 -3.12 23.41
C GLU A 347 5.40 -3.06 21.94
N LEU A 348 5.90 -2.09 21.19
CA LEU A 348 5.57 -1.92 19.78
C LEU A 348 6.09 -3.07 18.91
N ILE A 349 7.28 -3.56 19.24
CA ILE A 349 7.99 -4.61 18.49
C ILE A 349 7.76 -5.96 19.18
N PRO A 350 7.15 -6.95 18.52
CA PRO A 350 7.00 -8.30 19.05
C PRO A 350 8.36 -8.93 19.43
N GLY A 351 8.41 -9.66 20.54
CA GLY A 351 9.64 -10.33 20.99
C GLY A 351 10.60 -9.47 21.83
N THR A 352 10.23 -8.23 22.15
CA THR A 352 11.03 -7.38 23.04
C THR A 352 10.83 -7.73 24.55
N LYS A 353 9.87 -8.58 24.87
CA LYS A 353 9.59 -9.08 26.23
C LYS A 353 10.09 -10.48 26.43
#